data_3b3ae55b27689275117ca3aea837647d
#
_entry.id   3b3ae55b27689275117ca3aea837647d
#
_cell.length_a   1.000
_cell.length_b   1.000
_cell.length_c   1.000
_cell.angle_alpha   90.00
_cell.angle_beta   90.00
_cell.angle_gamma   90.00
#
_symmetry.space_group_name_H-M   'P 1'
#
loop_
_entity.id
_entity.type
_entity.pdbx_description
1 polymer ?
#
loop_
_entity_poly.entity_id
_entity_poly.type
_entity_poly.pdbx_seq_one_letter_code
_entity_poly.pdbx_strand_id
1 'polypeptide(L)'
;MAWCKAHATRIRRIERVLDVGCNAAKPLLELCQLLDPPPTQAVGVDIDAHLVAQARSALRRAWSQRQPAADSTSIEAMHYFPTCFTSLMGQLPLPSSSASFPTNVTFVAQDWMDGTVAAQYDLILCLSLTKWIHLHLSLIHI
;
A
#
# COMPACT_ATOMS: atom_id res chain seq x y z
N MET A 1 20.18 12.25 19.44
CA MET A 1 18.70 12.11 19.38
C MET A 1 17.95 13.45 19.17
N ALA A 2 18.52 14.63 19.43
CA ALA A 2 17.87 15.92 19.20
C ALA A 2 17.68 16.29 17.72
N TRP A 3 18.58 15.86 16.84
CA TRP A 3 18.53 16.16 15.41
C TRP A 3 17.30 15.58 14.71
N CYS A 4 16.91 14.33 15.05
CA CYS A 4 15.73 13.68 14.49
C CYS A 4 14.42 14.36 14.87
N LYS A 5 14.32 14.90 16.09
CA LYS A 5 13.11 15.61 16.56
C LYS A 5 12.92 16.97 15.85
N ALA A 6 14.02 17.68 15.55
CA ALA A 6 13.93 18.97 14.86
C ALA A 6 13.54 18.86 13.38
N HIS A 7 13.74 17.69 12.74
CA HIS A 7 13.38 17.45 11.34
C HIS A 7 12.02 16.77 11.17
N ALA A 8 11.49 16.10 12.20
CA ALA A 8 10.15 15.48 12.17
C ALA A 8 9.03 16.54 11.97
N THR A 9 9.26 17.78 12.36
CA THR A 9 8.29 18.89 12.22
C THR A 9 8.14 19.39 10.77
N ARG A 10 8.93 18.88 9.82
CA ARG A 10 8.94 19.30 8.41
C ARG A 10 8.35 18.27 7.44
N ILE A 11 7.97 17.10 7.91
CA ILE A 11 7.31 16.11 7.05
C ILE A 11 5.87 16.57 6.87
N ARG A 12 5.56 17.07 5.67
CA ARG A 12 4.19 17.35 5.24
C ARG A 12 3.36 16.08 5.45
N ARG A 13 2.17 16.21 6.00
CA ARG A 13 1.24 15.09 6.15
C ARG A 13 1.08 14.36 4.82
N ILE A 14 1.32 13.06 4.82
CA ILE A 14 1.14 12.21 3.65
C ILE A 14 -0.33 11.79 3.62
N GLU A 15 -1.11 12.41 2.74
CA GLU A 15 -2.53 12.11 2.62
C GLU A 15 -2.81 11.15 1.47
N ARG A 16 -2.04 11.27 0.37
CA ARG A 16 -2.27 10.50 -0.84
C ARG A 16 -0.98 9.78 -1.25
N VAL A 17 -1.08 8.46 -1.37
CA VAL A 17 0.06 7.59 -1.71
C VAL A 17 -0.23 6.87 -3.02
N LEU A 18 0.75 6.83 -3.92
CA LEU A 18 0.76 6.00 -5.12
C LEU A 18 1.89 4.99 -5.03
N ASP A 19 1.61 3.73 -5.34
CA ASP A 19 2.63 2.68 -5.50
C ASP A 19 2.59 2.17 -6.94
N VAL A 20 3.62 2.51 -7.70
CA VAL A 20 3.76 2.14 -9.12
C VAL A 20 4.56 0.85 -9.23
N GLY A 21 3.96 -0.15 -9.91
CA GLY A 21 4.49 -1.52 -9.92
C GLY A 21 4.31 -2.18 -8.55
N CYS A 22 3.10 -2.08 -8.00
CA CYS A 22 2.82 -2.45 -6.61
C CYS A 22 2.95 -3.96 -6.34
N ASN A 23 2.97 -4.82 -7.36
CA ASN A 23 3.06 -6.27 -7.22
C ASN A 23 2.00 -6.78 -6.22
N ALA A 24 2.37 -7.61 -5.24
CA ALA A 24 1.49 -8.06 -4.15
C ALA A 24 1.23 -7.00 -3.06
N ALA A 25 1.66 -5.75 -3.28
CA ALA A 25 1.42 -4.55 -2.48
C ALA A 25 1.91 -4.59 -1.03
N LYS A 26 2.85 -5.47 -0.67
CA LYS A 26 3.33 -5.58 0.72
C LYS A 26 3.82 -4.24 1.29
N PRO A 27 4.71 -3.47 0.60
CA PRO A 27 5.20 -2.19 1.12
C PRO A 27 4.08 -1.16 1.31
N LEU A 28 3.14 -1.07 0.35
CA LEU A 28 2.02 -0.15 0.43
C LEU A 28 1.11 -0.47 1.61
N LEU A 29 0.79 -1.75 1.83
CA LEU A 29 -0.07 -2.19 2.93
C LEU A 29 0.56 -1.95 4.30
N GLU A 30 1.86 -2.18 4.44
CA GLU A 30 2.61 -1.87 5.66
C GLU A 30 2.64 -0.36 5.92
N LEU A 31 2.94 0.43 4.89
CA LEU A 31 2.95 1.89 4.98
C LEU A 31 1.59 2.44 5.46
N CYS A 32 0.48 1.99 4.87
CA CYS A 32 -0.87 2.44 5.22
C CYS A 32 -1.25 2.13 6.67
N GLN A 33 -0.63 1.13 7.28
CA GLN A 33 -0.92 0.73 8.66
C GLN A 33 0.04 1.34 9.68
N LEU A 34 1.26 1.75 9.25
CA LEU A 34 2.31 2.27 10.13
C LEU A 34 2.37 3.80 10.18
N LEU A 35 1.85 4.48 9.15
CA LEU A 35 1.83 5.94 9.16
C LEU A 35 0.82 6.47 10.19
N ASP A 36 1.25 7.49 10.93
CA ASP A 36 0.43 8.25 11.85
C ASP A 36 0.59 9.76 11.57
N PRO A 37 -0.47 10.42 11.11
CA PRO A 37 -1.79 9.88 10.75
C PRO A 37 -1.75 9.01 9.49
N PRO A 38 -2.68 8.05 9.35
CA PRO A 38 -2.76 7.19 8.18
C PRO A 38 -3.15 8.00 6.93
N PRO A 39 -2.73 7.58 5.72
CA PRO A 39 -3.12 8.23 4.49
C PRO A 39 -4.64 8.14 4.27
N THR A 40 -5.22 9.16 3.67
CA THR A 40 -6.65 9.16 3.32
C THR A 40 -6.93 8.35 2.07
N GLN A 41 -5.93 8.22 1.19
CA GLN A 41 -6.02 7.44 -0.04
C GLN A 41 -4.68 6.81 -0.37
N ALA A 42 -4.69 5.53 -0.69
CA ALA A 42 -3.54 4.81 -1.22
C ALA A 42 -3.95 4.01 -2.46
N VAL A 43 -3.19 4.17 -3.53
CA VAL A 43 -3.46 3.52 -4.82
C VAL A 43 -2.25 2.69 -5.21
N GLY A 44 -2.44 1.40 -5.43
CA GLY A 44 -1.46 0.52 -6.03
C GLY A 44 -1.80 0.28 -7.50
N VAL A 45 -0.83 0.47 -8.38
CA VAL A 45 -0.98 0.25 -9.83
C VAL A 45 0.02 -0.80 -10.27
N ASP A 46 -0.44 -1.77 -11.05
CA ASP A 46 0.42 -2.75 -11.70
C ASP A 46 -0.16 -3.10 -13.07
N ILE A 47 0.70 -3.38 -14.04
CA ILE A 47 0.28 -3.78 -15.39
C ILE A 47 -0.27 -5.21 -15.40
N ASP A 48 0.20 -6.05 -14.47
CA ASP A 48 -0.22 -7.45 -14.35
C ASP A 48 -1.48 -7.57 -13.49
N ALA A 49 -2.61 -7.87 -14.13
CA ALA A 49 -3.90 -8.07 -13.46
C ALA A 49 -3.86 -9.22 -12.42
N HIS A 50 -2.98 -10.23 -12.61
CA HIS A 50 -2.81 -11.32 -11.65
C HIS A 50 -2.17 -10.83 -10.35
N LEU A 51 -1.13 -9.99 -10.47
CA LEU A 51 -0.49 -9.35 -9.30
C LEU A 51 -1.46 -8.42 -8.57
N VAL A 52 -2.28 -7.68 -9.30
CA VAL A 52 -3.35 -6.85 -8.71
C VAL A 52 -4.38 -7.70 -7.96
N ALA A 53 -4.74 -8.87 -8.48
CA ALA A 53 -5.62 -9.81 -7.76
C ALA A 53 -4.97 -10.34 -6.48
N GLN A 54 -3.66 -10.62 -6.51
CA GLN A 54 -2.88 -11.00 -5.33
C GLN A 54 -2.83 -9.85 -4.31
N ALA A 55 -2.63 -8.61 -4.75
CA ALA A 55 -2.63 -7.42 -3.89
C ALA A 55 -3.97 -7.25 -3.16
N ARG A 56 -5.10 -7.44 -3.87
CA ARG A 56 -6.44 -7.43 -3.26
C ARG A 56 -6.64 -8.54 -2.23
N SER A 57 -6.09 -9.73 -2.50
CA SER A 57 -6.09 -10.83 -1.53
C SER A 57 -5.21 -10.53 -0.31
N ALA A 58 -4.03 -9.92 -0.54
CA ALA A 58 -3.14 -9.48 0.53
C ALA A 58 -3.78 -8.42 1.43
N LEU A 59 -4.55 -7.47 0.86
CA LEU A 59 -5.31 -6.47 1.62
C LEU A 59 -6.31 -7.14 2.58
N ARG A 60 -7.11 -8.09 2.08
CA ARG A 60 -8.07 -8.83 2.93
C ARG A 60 -7.38 -9.63 4.03
N ARG A 61 -6.22 -10.22 3.71
CA ARG A 61 -5.40 -10.94 4.69
C ARG A 61 -4.87 -10.00 5.77
N ALA A 62 -4.29 -8.86 5.37
CA ALA A 62 -3.78 -7.85 6.29
C ALA A 62 -4.88 -7.32 7.22
N TRP A 63 -6.08 -7.07 6.67
CA TRP A 63 -7.25 -6.68 7.47
C TRP A 63 -7.64 -7.76 8.49
N SER A 64 -7.64 -9.03 8.06
CA SER A 64 -8.02 -10.16 8.93
C SER A 64 -7.00 -10.45 10.03
N GLN A 65 -5.75 -10.02 9.87
CA GLN A 65 -4.68 -10.21 10.84
C GLN A 65 -4.57 -9.06 11.85
N ARG A 66 -5.19 -7.92 11.55
CA ARG A 66 -5.10 -6.72 12.38
C ARG A 66 -5.89 -6.87 13.68
N GLN A 67 -5.39 -6.25 14.75
CA GLN A 67 -6.10 -6.14 16.01
C GLN A 67 -7.40 -5.35 15.82
N PRO A 68 -8.56 -5.88 16.30
CA PRO A 68 -9.82 -5.16 16.28
C PRO A 68 -9.73 -3.89 17.14
N ALA A 69 -10.31 -2.79 16.62
CA ALA A 69 -10.38 -1.51 17.32
C ALA A 69 -9.03 -0.94 17.83
N ALA A 70 -7.92 -1.35 17.23
CA ALA A 70 -6.63 -0.79 17.60
C ALA A 70 -6.46 0.59 16.95
N ASP A 71 -6.33 1.62 17.77
CA ASP A 71 -5.90 2.95 17.34
C ASP A 71 -4.37 3.02 17.14
N SER A 72 -3.66 1.94 17.44
CA SER A 72 -2.21 1.90 17.38
C SER A 72 -1.70 1.51 16.00
N THR A 73 -0.74 2.29 15.51
CA THR A 73 0.04 2.04 14.28
C THR A 73 1.31 1.24 14.61
N SER A 74 1.16 0.12 15.30
CA SER A 74 2.29 -0.73 15.69
C SER A 74 2.37 -2.01 14.86
N ILE A 75 3.56 -2.58 14.75
CA ILE A 75 3.79 -3.86 14.05
C ILE A 75 3.00 -4.98 14.73
N GLU A 76 2.92 -4.96 16.06
CA GLU A 76 2.16 -5.93 16.85
C GLU A 76 0.67 -5.85 16.55
N ALA A 77 0.13 -4.64 16.37
CA ALA A 77 -1.28 -4.45 16.00
C ALA A 77 -1.59 -4.93 14.57
N MET A 78 -0.63 -4.82 13.65
CA MET A 78 -0.76 -5.33 12.26
C MET A 78 -0.80 -6.86 12.20
N HIS A 79 -0.06 -7.53 13.05
CA HIS A 79 0.12 -8.99 13.08
C HIS A 79 -0.46 -9.63 14.33
N TYR A 80 -1.55 -9.08 14.86
CA TYR A 80 -2.17 -9.54 16.08
C TYR A 80 -2.67 -10.99 15.97
N PHE A 81 -3.34 -11.32 14.86
CA PHE A 81 -3.74 -12.70 14.59
C PHE A 81 -2.68 -13.41 13.71
N PRO A 82 -2.29 -14.63 14.06
CA PRO A 82 -1.32 -15.39 13.28
C PRO A 82 -1.86 -15.75 11.89
N THR A 83 -0.98 -15.93 10.92
CA THR A 83 -1.32 -16.25 9.53
C THR A 83 -2.18 -17.51 9.40
N CYS A 84 -1.97 -18.52 10.25
CA CYS A 84 -2.77 -19.73 10.26
C CYS A 84 -4.26 -19.47 10.56
N PHE A 85 -4.59 -18.39 11.27
CA PHE A 85 -5.98 -18.05 11.57
C PHE A 85 -6.79 -17.81 10.28
N THR A 86 -6.25 -17.04 9.34
CA THR A 86 -6.92 -16.79 8.04
C THR A 86 -7.02 -18.04 7.17
N SER A 87 -6.12 -19.01 7.34
CA SER A 87 -6.16 -20.29 6.62
C SER A 87 -7.22 -21.24 7.20
N LEU A 88 -7.46 -21.18 8.50
CA LEU A 88 -8.43 -22.06 9.17
C LEU A 88 -9.85 -21.47 9.18
N MET A 89 -9.99 -20.18 9.42
CA MET A 89 -11.29 -19.50 9.61
C MET A 89 -11.75 -18.71 8.39
N GLY A 90 -10.88 -18.57 7.36
CA GLY A 90 -11.13 -17.71 6.23
C GLY A 90 -10.76 -16.26 6.49
N GLN A 91 -10.90 -15.43 5.46
CA GLN A 91 -10.63 -13.98 5.52
C GLN A 91 -11.89 -13.22 5.91
N LEU A 92 -11.73 -12.20 6.73
CA LEU A 92 -12.82 -11.29 7.08
C LEU A 92 -13.25 -10.48 5.85
N PRO A 93 -14.56 -10.19 5.70
CA PRO A 93 -15.04 -9.26 4.69
C PRO A 93 -14.48 -7.85 4.97
N LEU A 94 -14.20 -7.12 3.91
CA LEU A 94 -13.82 -5.72 4.04
C LEU A 94 -15.03 -4.90 4.51
N PRO A 95 -14.83 -3.90 5.38
CA PRO A 95 -15.91 -3.02 5.82
C PRO A 95 -16.45 -2.23 4.63
N SER A 96 -17.75 -1.97 4.61
CA SER A 96 -18.42 -1.28 3.51
C SER A 96 -18.25 0.25 3.54
N SER A 97 -17.89 0.81 4.68
CA SER A 97 -17.70 2.25 4.84
C SER A 97 -16.74 2.55 5.99
N SER A 98 -15.59 3.10 5.67
CA SER A 98 -14.62 3.65 6.62
C SER A 98 -13.72 4.61 5.86
N ALA A 99 -13.25 5.68 6.49
CA ALA A 99 -12.27 6.58 5.89
C ALA A 99 -10.81 6.13 6.15
N SER A 100 -10.63 4.94 6.75
CA SER A 100 -9.34 4.41 7.16
C SER A 100 -9.07 3.04 6.56
N PHE A 101 -7.91 2.46 6.85
CA PHE A 101 -7.56 1.11 6.42
C PHE A 101 -8.67 0.10 6.83
N PRO A 102 -9.09 -0.78 5.93
CA PRO A 102 -8.54 -1.11 4.62
C PRO A 102 -9.21 -0.38 3.42
N THR A 103 -10.23 0.43 3.66
CA THR A 103 -11.08 1.01 2.60
C THR A 103 -10.44 2.18 1.87
N ASN A 104 -9.42 2.79 2.47
CA ASN A 104 -8.60 3.83 1.84
C ASN A 104 -7.59 3.30 0.82
N VAL A 105 -7.48 1.96 0.66
CA VAL A 105 -6.54 1.30 -0.26
C VAL A 105 -7.27 0.73 -1.46
N THR A 106 -6.81 1.08 -2.67
CA THR A 106 -7.36 0.58 -3.93
C THR A 106 -6.26 0.06 -4.85
N PHE A 107 -6.62 -0.88 -5.74
CA PHE A 107 -5.67 -1.45 -6.69
C PHE A 107 -6.25 -1.43 -8.10
N VAL A 108 -5.43 -0.99 -9.07
CA VAL A 108 -5.80 -0.83 -10.48
C VAL A 108 -4.82 -1.61 -11.34
N ALA A 109 -5.37 -2.43 -12.26
CA ALA A 109 -4.58 -3.12 -13.27
C ALA A 109 -4.50 -2.23 -14.51
N GLN A 110 -3.39 -1.53 -14.70
CA GLN A 110 -3.17 -0.68 -15.86
C GLN A 110 -1.69 -0.33 -16.04
N ASP A 111 -1.32 0.10 -17.24
CA ASP A 111 -0.05 0.76 -17.44
C ASP A 111 -0.12 2.17 -16.83
N TRP A 112 0.75 2.47 -15.89
CA TRP A 112 0.79 3.79 -15.24
C TRP A 112 1.23 4.91 -16.20
N MET A 113 1.89 4.55 -17.32
CA MET A 113 2.32 5.51 -18.36
C MET A 113 1.16 6.01 -19.22
N ASP A 114 0.02 5.33 -19.23
CA ASP A 114 -1.17 5.74 -19.98
C ASP A 114 -1.87 6.99 -19.43
N GLY A 115 -1.27 7.66 -18.45
CA GLY A 115 -1.67 8.98 -17.98
C GLY A 115 -3.01 9.09 -17.26
N THR A 116 -3.68 7.98 -17.00
CA THR A 116 -5.00 7.97 -16.34
C THR A 116 -4.94 8.15 -14.82
N VAL A 117 -3.73 8.19 -14.25
CA VAL A 117 -3.52 8.48 -12.82
C VAL A 117 -3.42 10.00 -12.64
N ALA A 118 -4.51 10.70 -12.94
CA ALA A 118 -4.57 12.17 -12.98
C ALA A 118 -4.64 12.87 -11.61
N ALA A 119 -4.26 12.20 -10.54
CA ALA A 119 -4.32 12.75 -9.20
C ALA A 119 -2.94 13.23 -8.72
N GLN A 120 -2.93 14.25 -7.86
CA GLN A 120 -1.71 14.66 -7.17
C GLN A 120 -1.49 13.73 -5.96
N TYR A 121 -0.26 13.26 -5.76
CA TYR A 121 0.15 12.40 -4.65
C TYR A 121 1.22 13.10 -3.81
N ASP A 122 1.17 12.89 -2.50
CA ASP A 122 2.18 13.41 -1.57
C ASP A 122 3.40 12.48 -1.51
N LEU A 123 3.18 11.17 -1.76
CA LEU A 123 4.22 10.14 -1.79
C LEU A 123 3.99 9.20 -2.96
N ILE A 124 5.04 8.96 -3.73
CA ILE A 124 5.05 7.96 -4.81
C ILE A 124 6.13 6.94 -4.51
N LEU A 125 5.72 5.67 -4.44
CA LEU A 125 6.62 4.52 -4.33
C LEU A 125 6.89 3.98 -5.73
N CYS A 126 8.16 3.72 -6.05
CA CYS A 126 8.61 3.12 -7.32
C CYS A 126 9.66 2.04 -7.01
N LEU A 127 9.26 1.03 -6.22
CA LEU A 127 10.18 0.02 -5.70
C LEU A 127 10.50 -1.02 -6.78
N SER A 128 11.78 -1.08 -7.19
CA SER A 128 12.30 -2.03 -8.19
C SER A 128 11.69 -1.89 -9.60
N LEU A 129 10.90 -0.85 -9.86
CA LEU A 129 10.22 -0.64 -11.14
C LEU A 129 11.19 -0.21 -12.25
N THR A 130 12.17 0.63 -11.94
CA THR A 130 13.09 1.23 -12.94
C THR A 130 13.82 0.19 -13.78
N LYS A 131 14.24 -0.93 -13.20
CA LYS A 131 14.88 -2.03 -13.93
C LYS A 131 13.96 -2.61 -15.00
N TRP A 132 12.67 -2.80 -14.69
CA TRP A 132 11.69 -3.35 -15.61
C TRP A 132 11.30 -2.38 -16.70
N ILE A 133 11.23 -1.09 -16.41
CA ILE A 133 11.03 -0.03 -17.42
C ILE A 133 12.18 -0.05 -18.41
N HIS A 134 13.42 -0.12 -17.94
CA HIS A 134 14.60 -0.20 -18.82
C HIS A 134 14.59 -1.44 -19.70
N LEU A 135 14.16 -2.59 -19.18
CA LEU A 135 14.12 -3.84 -19.93
C LEU A 135 13.02 -3.90 -21.00
N HIS A 136 11.84 -3.31 -20.72
CA HIS A 136 10.66 -3.42 -21.59
C HIS A 136 10.51 -2.26 -22.55
N LEU A 137 10.88 -1.05 -22.17
CA LEU A 137 10.82 0.13 -23.05
C LEU A 137 12.08 0.30 -23.90
N SER A 138 12.96 -0.71 -23.84
CA SER A 138 14.15 -0.80 -24.71
C SER A 138 14.88 0.53 -24.87
N LEU A 139 15.40 1.07 -23.81
CA LEU A 139 16.58 1.93 -23.88
C LEU A 139 17.81 1.11 -24.34
N ILE A 140 17.57 -0.09 -24.85
CA ILE A 140 18.54 -0.99 -25.47
C ILE A 140 18.68 -0.65 -26.97
N HIS A 141 18.60 0.61 -27.31
CA HIS A 141 19.14 1.13 -28.56
C HIS A 141 20.35 2.01 -28.25
N ILE A 142 21.27 1.42 -27.51
CA ILE A 142 22.67 1.89 -27.49
C ILE A 142 23.53 0.77 -28.02
#